data_9ab9ea5429489bf9aa1afe2e143fdd06
#
_entry.id   9ab9ea5429489bf9aa1afe2e143fdd06
#
_cell.length_a   1.000
_cell.length_b   1.000
_cell.length_c   1.000
_cell.angle_alpha   90.00
_cell.angle_beta   90.00
_cell.angle_gamma   90.00
#
_symmetry.space_group_name_H-M   'P 1'
#
loop_
_entity.id
_entity.type
_entity.pdbx_description
1 polymer ?
#
loop_
_entity_poly.entity_id
_entity_poly.type
_entity_poly.pdbx_seq_one_letter_code
_entity_poly.pdbx_strand_id
1 'polypeptide(L)'
;MRALSFDSGPPLFYLLEKPFVAAAEGFSLSDSVARLLPYLALLLLFAGARSLPRGGPRRRFLLLAASSPFLLLYAAEARPYAVLALLGFALFLLCNDGVPGLRRTALIALATALLLWTHYLAIFLVASLLVVAVVGRRRTSALGIGAGILLFLPWVPVLLTQPDAATSWMREPLRDSAVGFLAALGGGVRVPAPLGWPLPEPLFLLACAAGIALLASLLLLRPAQPQTRAGRAVVQLTLGGILAASLWRPVAFAGRSEMIVIPIWLWLLARAGDESRALRLAAGAAAALGAVASLLLLASPRPTRPDASLVARAQSEARNGDVVIATANLYLPTRLARDRGRLEAGLLALPADLADHPGWFLAQPPSETDYERLAGELARERPDRNVFLLLDTAFWTPRLAQLLAARGPVRTLARFPEALLLVSTRPRSD
;
A
#
# COMPACT_ATOMS: atom_id res chain seq x y z
N MET A 1 7.06 -19.41 -0.82
CA MET A 1 6.12 -19.63 -1.96
C MET A 1 4.68 -19.81 -1.50
N ARG A 2 4.37 -20.74 -0.56
CA ARG A 2 3.00 -20.96 -0.07
C ARG A 2 2.33 -19.69 0.48
N ALA A 3 3.06 -18.85 1.23
CA ALA A 3 2.53 -17.57 1.74
C ALA A 3 2.08 -16.60 0.64
N LEU A 4 2.80 -16.55 -0.47
CA LEU A 4 2.55 -15.61 -1.57
C LEU A 4 1.36 -16.01 -2.46
N SER A 5 0.93 -17.28 -2.43
CA SER A 5 -0.28 -17.71 -3.14
C SER A 5 -1.56 -17.22 -2.47
N PHE A 6 -1.49 -16.77 -1.22
CA PHE A 6 -2.60 -16.19 -0.46
C PHE A 6 -2.52 -14.67 -0.31
N ASP A 7 -1.40 -14.05 -0.71
CA ASP A 7 -1.25 -12.60 -0.68
C ASP A 7 -1.76 -11.97 -1.99
N SER A 8 -2.05 -10.68 -1.93
CA SER A 8 -2.53 -9.89 -3.07
C SER A 8 -1.41 -9.28 -3.91
N GLY A 9 -0.16 -9.71 -3.74
CA GLY A 9 1.01 -9.13 -4.40
C GLY A 9 2.02 -10.14 -4.96
N PRO A 10 2.78 -9.76 -5.98
CA PRO A 10 3.92 -10.54 -6.46
C PRO A 10 5.09 -10.51 -5.45
N PRO A 11 6.06 -11.45 -5.56
CA PRO A 11 7.03 -11.70 -4.50
C PRO A 11 8.22 -10.73 -4.42
N LEU A 12 8.51 -9.94 -5.45
CA LEU A 12 9.78 -9.24 -5.55
C LEU A 12 10.02 -8.27 -4.39
N PHE A 13 9.01 -7.49 -4.01
CA PHE A 13 9.15 -6.54 -2.91
C PHE A 13 9.55 -7.25 -1.62
N TYR A 14 8.87 -8.33 -1.26
CA TYR A 14 9.14 -9.12 -0.05
C TYR A 14 10.53 -9.77 -0.07
N LEU A 15 10.98 -10.21 -1.24
CA LEU A 15 12.34 -10.76 -1.39
C LEU A 15 13.41 -9.68 -1.19
N LEU A 16 13.18 -8.47 -1.69
CA LEU A 16 14.09 -7.33 -1.51
C LEU A 16 14.04 -6.77 -0.08
N GLU A 17 12.90 -6.85 0.60
CA GLU A 17 12.73 -6.37 1.98
C GLU A 17 13.30 -7.35 3.01
N LYS A 18 13.30 -8.65 2.70
CA LYS A 18 13.76 -9.69 3.62
C LYS A 18 15.12 -9.44 4.26
N PRO A 19 16.18 -9.00 3.54
CA PRO A 19 17.47 -8.67 4.16
C PRO A 19 17.38 -7.56 5.22
N PHE A 20 16.54 -6.55 4.99
CA PHE A 20 16.37 -5.45 5.93
C PHE A 20 15.65 -5.90 7.20
N VAL A 21 14.61 -6.74 7.07
CA VAL A 21 13.90 -7.35 8.20
C VAL A 21 14.86 -8.26 8.98
N ALA A 22 15.61 -9.12 8.31
CA ALA A 22 16.57 -10.00 8.93
C ALA A 22 17.69 -9.23 9.68
N ALA A 23 18.15 -8.10 9.12
CA ALA A 23 19.11 -7.23 9.80
C ALA A 23 18.48 -6.57 11.03
N ALA A 24 17.22 -6.11 10.95
CA ALA A 24 16.52 -5.55 12.10
C ALA A 24 16.40 -6.54 13.25
N GLU A 25 16.07 -7.79 12.96
CA GLU A 25 15.96 -8.88 13.95
C GLU A 25 17.33 -9.31 14.49
N GLY A 26 18.30 -9.57 13.61
CA GLY A 26 19.63 -10.10 13.98
C GLY A 26 20.46 -9.11 14.81
N PHE A 27 20.30 -7.81 14.60
CA PHE A 27 21.01 -6.77 15.35
C PHE A 27 20.13 -6.04 16.39
N SER A 28 18.94 -6.56 16.67
CA SER A 28 17.96 -5.92 17.59
C SER A 28 17.69 -4.45 17.24
N LEU A 29 17.69 -4.12 15.96
CA LEU A 29 17.43 -2.77 15.47
C LEU A 29 15.94 -2.46 15.47
N SER A 30 15.62 -1.17 15.37
CA SER A 30 14.22 -0.74 15.24
C SER A 30 13.55 -1.29 13.97
N ASP A 31 12.26 -1.60 14.05
CA ASP A 31 11.41 -1.96 12.90
C ASP A 31 11.45 -0.92 11.75
N SER A 32 11.97 0.28 12.03
CA SER A 32 12.21 1.31 11.03
C SER A 32 13.20 0.88 9.94
N VAL A 33 14.06 -0.11 10.19
CA VAL A 33 15.01 -0.67 9.22
C VAL A 33 14.28 -1.29 8.04
N ALA A 34 13.10 -1.91 8.25
CA ALA A 34 12.25 -2.42 7.16
C ALA A 34 11.80 -1.32 6.18
N ARG A 35 11.80 -0.05 6.62
CA ARG A 35 11.43 1.10 5.77
C ARG A 35 12.59 1.64 4.94
N LEU A 36 13.81 1.13 5.11
CA LEU A 36 14.98 1.61 4.34
C LEU A 36 14.82 1.35 2.84
N LEU A 37 14.25 0.21 2.44
CA LEU A 37 14.03 -0.10 1.03
C LEU A 37 13.12 0.93 0.33
N PRO A 38 11.91 1.22 0.80
CA PRO A 38 11.07 2.27 0.20
C PRO A 38 11.71 3.66 0.30
N TYR A 39 12.44 3.97 1.37
CA TYR A 39 13.15 5.24 1.49
C TYR A 39 14.26 5.38 0.46
N LEU A 40 15.08 4.34 0.24
CA LEU A 40 16.10 4.31 -0.80
C LEU A 40 15.49 4.41 -2.20
N ALA A 41 14.33 3.78 -2.43
CA ALA A 41 13.61 3.91 -3.70
C ALA A 41 13.21 5.37 -3.97
N LEU A 42 12.74 6.12 -2.96
CA LEU A 42 12.46 7.55 -3.10
C LEU A 42 13.74 8.35 -3.41
N LEU A 43 14.83 8.11 -2.71
CA LEU A 43 16.10 8.81 -2.98
C LEU A 43 16.59 8.57 -4.42
N LEU A 44 16.48 7.33 -4.90
CA LEU A 44 16.82 6.97 -6.28
C LEU A 44 15.87 7.63 -7.29
N LEU A 45 14.60 7.82 -6.94
CA LEU A 45 13.64 8.51 -7.79
C LEU A 45 14.06 9.97 -8.04
N PHE A 46 14.60 10.66 -7.04
CA PHE A 46 15.15 12.01 -7.24
C PHE A 46 16.30 12.03 -8.26
N ALA A 47 17.05 10.95 -8.43
CA ALA A 47 18.06 10.86 -9.50
C ALA A 47 17.44 10.92 -10.89
N GLY A 48 16.16 10.57 -11.05
CA GLY A 48 15.39 10.75 -12.28
C GLY A 48 15.27 12.20 -12.75
N ALA A 49 15.49 13.18 -11.86
CA ALA A 49 15.59 14.59 -12.23
C ALA A 49 16.70 14.85 -13.28
N ARG A 50 17.69 13.96 -13.38
CA ARG A 50 18.77 14.05 -14.39
C ARG A 50 18.25 13.89 -15.82
N SER A 51 17.08 13.25 -16.02
CA SER A 51 16.42 13.12 -17.32
C SER A 51 15.84 14.43 -17.84
N LEU A 52 15.73 15.45 -16.98
CA LEU A 52 15.22 16.75 -17.31
C LEU A 52 16.35 17.72 -17.68
N PRO A 53 16.10 18.69 -18.59
CA PRO A 53 17.03 19.77 -18.87
C PRO A 53 17.46 20.49 -17.60
N ARG A 54 18.74 20.90 -17.53
CA ARG A 54 19.25 21.71 -16.42
C ARG A 54 18.47 23.03 -16.33
N GLY A 55 18.29 23.54 -15.11
CA GLY A 55 17.55 24.79 -14.86
C GLY A 55 16.13 24.58 -14.39
N GLY A 56 15.17 25.27 -15.01
CA GLY A 56 13.76 25.34 -14.59
C GLY A 56 13.06 23.98 -14.45
N PRO A 57 13.04 23.13 -15.47
CA PRO A 57 12.36 21.83 -15.40
C PRO A 57 12.88 20.95 -14.29
N ARG A 58 14.21 20.84 -14.15
CA ARG A 58 14.82 20.02 -13.10
C ARG A 58 14.48 20.54 -11.70
N ARG A 59 14.54 21.83 -11.47
CA ARG A 59 14.17 22.45 -10.18
C ARG A 59 12.72 22.23 -9.86
N ARG A 60 11.83 22.40 -10.85
CA ARG A 60 10.38 22.14 -10.66
C ARG A 60 10.10 20.70 -10.30
N PHE A 61 10.72 19.73 -11.00
CA PHE A 61 10.55 18.32 -10.65
C PHE A 61 10.98 18.03 -9.23
N LEU A 62 12.17 18.51 -8.82
CA LEU A 62 12.67 18.30 -7.47
C LEU A 62 11.75 18.94 -6.41
N LEU A 63 11.27 20.15 -6.66
CA LEU A 63 10.30 20.81 -5.76
C LEU A 63 8.98 20.04 -5.66
N LEU A 64 8.39 19.65 -6.79
CA LEU A 64 7.16 18.87 -6.84
C LEU A 64 7.33 17.52 -6.15
N ALA A 65 8.44 16.82 -6.39
CA ALA A 65 8.69 15.52 -5.80
C ALA A 65 8.96 15.63 -4.29
N ALA A 66 9.74 16.62 -3.84
CA ALA A 66 10.02 16.85 -2.43
C ALA A 66 8.78 17.33 -1.64
N SER A 67 7.86 18.02 -2.28
CA SER A 67 6.60 18.48 -1.68
C SER A 67 5.46 17.47 -1.80
N SER A 68 5.66 16.34 -2.50
CA SER A 68 4.59 15.38 -2.75
C SER A 68 4.27 14.57 -1.49
N PRO A 69 3.07 14.72 -0.91
CA PRO A 69 2.65 13.94 0.26
C PRO A 69 2.58 12.45 -0.06
N PHE A 70 2.26 12.08 -1.32
CA PHE A 70 2.29 10.70 -1.79
C PHE A 70 3.66 10.05 -1.68
N LEU A 71 4.68 10.69 -2.23
CA LEU A 71 6.05 10.15 -2.22
C LEU A 71 6.58 10.05 -0.80
N LEU A 72 6.31 11.04 0.05
CA LEU A 72 6.75 11.03 1.45
C LEU A 72 6.04 9.96 2.27
N LEU A 73 4.72 9.81 2.10
CA LEU A 73 3.92 8.80 2.80
C LEU A 73 4.46 7.38 2.51
N TYR A 74 4.60 7.06 1.23
CA TYR A 74 4.99 5.70 0.83
C TYR A 74 6.48 5.41 0.96
N ALA A 75 7.32 6.42 1.06
CA ALA A 75 8.71 6.23 1.50
C ALA A 75 8.82 5.83 2.97
N ALA A 76 7.83 6.21 3.79
CA ALA A 76 7.77 5.88 5.21
C ALA A 76 7.03 4.56 5.51
N GLU A 77 6.46 3.90 4.51
CA GLU A 77 5.76 2.62 4.65
C GLU A 77 6.60 1.46 4.10
N ALA A 78 6.73 0.37 4.87
CA ALA A 78 7.32 -0.91 4.43
C ALA A 78 6.34 -1.63 3.49
N ARG A 79 6.12 -1.05 2.30
CA ARG A 79 5.19 -1.52 1.27
C ARG A 79 5.74 -1.29 -0.14
N PRO A 80 5.29 -2.02 -1.16
CA PRO A 80 5.87 -2.00 -2.51
C PRO A 80 5.73 -0.67 -3.26
N TYR A 81 4.91 0.28 -2.80
CA TYR A 81 4.49 1.45 -3.57
C TYR A 81 5.63 2.40 -3.97
N ALA A 82 6.60 2.65 -3.10
CA ALA A 82 7.75 3.50 -3.45
C ALA A 82 8.66 2.82 -4.49
N VAL A 83 8.85 1.50 -4.38
CA VAL A 83 9.60 0.71 -5.36
C VAL A 83 8.84 0.65 -6.69
N LEU A 84 7.52 0.47 -6.65
CA LEU A 84 6.63 0.52 -7.81
C LEU A 84 6.75 1.86 -8.55
N ALA A 85 6.74 2.97 -7.82
CA ALA A 85 6.89 4.32 -8.39
C ALA A 85 8.26 4.52 -9.04
N LEU A 86 9.34 4.09 -8.38
CA LEU A 86 10.69 4.15 -8.91
C LEU A 86 10.83 3.34 -10.21
N LEU A 87 10.43 2.07 -10.18
CA LEU A 87 10.54 1.17 -11.34
C LEU A 87 9.64 1.63 -12.49
N GLY A 88 8.41 2.08 -12.19
CA GLY A 88 7.49 2.63 -13.18
C GLY A 88 8.05 3.87 -13.84
N PHE A 89 8.64 4.78 -13.07
CA PHE A 89 9.27 5.98 -13.60
C PHE A 89 10.54 5.66 -14.42
N ALA A 90 11.38 4.75 -13.93
CA ALA A 90 12.56 4.30 -14.67
C ALA A 90 12.17 3.65 -16.02
N LEU A 91 11.16 2.78 -16.04
CA LEU A 91 10.65 2.18 -17.26
C LEU A 91 10.11 3.24 -18.23
N PHE A 92 9.33 4.22 -17.72
CA PHE A 92 8.86 5.35 -18.53
C PHE A 92 10.01 6.11 -19.17
N LEU A 93 11.06 6.46 -18.41
CA LEU A 93 12.23 7.17 -18.94
C LEU A 93 12.97 6.32 -19.98
N LEU A 94 13.16 5.03 -19.71
CA LEU A 94 13.76 4.10 -20.67
C LEU A 94 12.95 4.01 -21.97
N CYS A 95 11.62 4.05 -21.92
CA CYS A 95 10.77 4.02 -23.10
C CYS A 95 10.71 5.35 -23.86
N ASN A 96 10.96 6.47 -23.16
CA ASN A 96 10.75 7.81 -23.69
C ASN A 96 12.00 8.43 -24.30
N ASP A 97 13.18 8.16 -23.75
CA ASP A 97 14.45 8.79 -24.13
C ASP A 97 15.52 7.75 -24.50
N GLY A 98 16.40 8.10 -25.43
CA GLY A 98 17.65 7.40 -25.73
C GLY A 98 17.73 6.68 -27.09
N VAL A 99 18.92 6.24 -27.41
CA VAL A 99 19.28 5.61 -28.69
C VAL A 99 18.76 4.15 -28.73
N PRO A 100 18.13 3.71 -29.82
CA PRO A 100 17.74 2.31 -30.00
C PRO A 100 18.95 1.37 -29.93
N GLY A 101 18.76 0.15 -29.41
CA GLY A 101 19.79 -0.86 -29.35
C GLY A 101 19.45 -2.01 -28.40
N LEU A 102 20.18 -3.12 -28.54
CA LEU A 102 19.95 -4.34 -27.76
C LEU A 102 20.05 -4.12 -26.25
N ARG A 103 21.07 -3.38 -25.80
CA ARG A 103 21.24 -3.03 -24.38
C ARG A 103 20.02 -2.34 -23.81
N ARG A 104 19.44 -1.38 -24.55
CA ARG A 104 18.24 -0.67 -24.14
C ARG A 104 17.04 -1.58 -24.10
N THR A 105 16.85 -2.43 -25.13
CA THR A 105 15.79 -3.44 -25.15
C THR A 105 15.87 -4.33 -23.93
N ALA A 106 17.07 -4.81 -23.59
CA ALA A 106 17.29 -5.64 -22.39
C ALA A 106 16.99 -4.87 -21.07
N LEU A 107 17.37 -3.61 -20.96
CA LEU A 107 17.05 -2.79 -19.78
C LEU A 107 15.55 -2.54 -19.65
N ILE A 108 14.83 -2.31 -20.75
CA ILE A 108 13.37 -2.18 -20.76
C ILE A 108 12.72 -3.51 -20.37
N ALA A 109 13.20 -4.64 -20.89
CA ALA A 109 12.71 -5.96 -20.53
C ALA A 109 12.87 -6.25 -19.03
N LEU A 110 14.07 -5.98 -18.51
CA LEU A 110 14.37 -6.15 -17.09
C LEU A 110 13.48 -5.24 -16.21
N ALA A 111 13.39 -3.94 -16.54
CA ALA A 111 12.58 -2.99 -15.79
C ALA A 111 11.09 -3.37 -15.83
N THR A 112 10.57 -3.83 -16.98
CA THR A 112 9.20 -4.31 -17.12
C THR A 112 8.97 -5.54 -16.25
N ALA A 113 9.86 -6.53 -16.31
CA ALA A 113 9.75 -7.73 -15.48
C ALA A 113 9.77 -7.37 -13.99
N LEU A 114 10.79 -6.62 -13.52
CA LEU A 114 10.90 -6.20 -12.12
C LEU A 114 9.65 -5.44 -11.65
N LEU A 115 9.10 -4.57 -12.48
CA LEU A 115 7.91 -3.80 -12.18
C LEU A 115 6.68 -4.71 -12.00
N LEU A 116 6.45 -5.66 -12.91
CA LEU A 116 5.36 -6.64 -12.83
C LEU A 116 5.51 -7.57 -11.62
N TRP A 117 6.74 -7.98 -11.29
CA TRP A 117 7.05 -8.80 -10.13
C TRP A 117 6.97 -8.02 -8.80
N THR A 118 6.82 -6.68 -8.84
CA THR A 118 6.66 -5.84 -7.66
C THR A 118 5.19 -5.65 -7.25
N HIS A 119 4.28 -5.38 -8.21
CA HIS A 119 2.88 -5.10 -7.91
C HIS A 119 1.98 -5.24 -9.14
N TYR A 120 0.76 -5.79 -8.98
CA TYR A 120 -0.18 -6.00 -10.09
C TYR A 120 -0.70 -4.71 -10.75
N LEU A 121 -0.73 -3.58 -10.05
CA LEU A 121 -1.02 -2.28 -10.67
C LEU A 121 -0.06 -1.94 -11.82
N ALA A 122 1.13 -2.55 -11.85
CA ALA A 122 2.09 -2.41 -12.93
C ALA A 122 1.53 -2.78 -14.30
N ILE A 123 0.56 -3.70 -14.36
CA ILE A 123 -0.07 -4.16 -15.61
C ILE A 123 -0.64 -2.96 -16.39
N PHE A 124 -1.28 -2.01 -15.70
CA PHE A 124 -1.88 -0.83 -16.34
C PHE A 124 -0.83 0.10 -16.94
N LEU A 125 0.27 0.36 -16.22
CA LEU A 125 1.35 1.19 -16.74
C LEU A 125 2.08 0.50 -17.90
N VAL A 126 2.38 -0.79 -17.77
CA VAL A 126 3.06 -1.59 -18.80
C VAL A 126 2.20 -1.65 -20.07
N ALA A 127 0.88 -1.89 -19.95
CA ALA A 127 -0.04 -1.86 -21.07
C ALA A 127 -0.07 -0.47 -21.74
N SER A 128 -0.15 0.61 -20.96
CA SER A 128 -0.14 1.97 -21.47
C SER A 128 1.14 2.32 -22.22
N LEU A 129 2.30 1.94 -21.68
CA LEU A 129 3.59 2.12 -22.33
C LEU A 129 3.72 1.29 -23.61
N LEU A 130 3.20 0.07 -23.61
CA LEU A 130 3.16 -0.78 -24.80
C LEU A 130 2.30 -0.16 -25.91
N VAL A 131 1.10 0.31 -25.59
CA VAL A 131 0.22 1.00 -26.53
C VAL A 131 0.93 2.22 -27.13
N VAL A 132 1.52 3.07 -26.29
CA VAL A 132 2.24 4.27 -26.74
C VAL A 132 3.46 3.90 -27.58
N ALA A 133 4.17 2.81 -27.26
CA ALA A 133 5.31 2.34 -28.04
C ALA A 133 4.90 1.78 -29.40
N VAL A 134 3.80 1.03 -29.47
CA VAL A 134 3.27 0.44 -30.73
C VAL A 134 2.74 1.55 -31.65
N VAL A 135 1.87 2.43 -31.12
CA VAL A 135 1.30 3.55 -31.90
C VAL A 135 2.40 4.51 -32.35
N GLY A 136 3.39 4.76 -31.48
CA GLY A 136 4.54 5.61 -31.80
C GLY A 136 5.62 4.90 -32.63
N ARG A 137 5.41 3.65 -33.05
CA ARG A 137 6.35 2.81 -33.83
C ARG A 137 7.73 2.67 -33.17
N ARG A 138 7.78 2.67 -31.84
CA ARG A 138 9.02 2.57 -31.04
C ARG A 138 9.38 1.10 -30.83
N ARG A 139 9.91 0.45 -31.86
CA ARG A 139 10.19 -1.01 -31.88
C ARG A 139 11.01 -1.49 -30.68
N THR A 140 12.10 -0.79 -30.32
CA THR A 140 12.95 -1.12 -29.15
C THR A 140 12.14 -1.19 -27.86
N SER A 141 11.26 -0.21 -27.63
CA SER A 141 10.41 -0.19 -26.44
C SER A 141 9.36 -1.29 -26.45
N ALA A 142 8.69 -1.49 -27.60
CA ALA A 142 7.68 -2.53 -27.71
C ALA A 142 8.28 -3.95 -27.52
N LEU A 143 9.43 -4.24 -28.13
CA LEU A 143 10.13 -5.52 -27.98
C LEU A 143 10.62 -5.72 -26.53
N GLY A 144 11.19 -4.69 -25.91
CA GLY A 144 11.64 -4.77 -24.52
C GLY A 144 10.49 -5.02 -23.56
N ILE A 145 9.37 -4.29 -23.71
CA ILE A 145 8.17 -4.50 -22.88
C ILE A 145 7.62 -5.91 -23.10
N GLY A 146 7.49 -6.37 -24.36
CA GLY A 146 7.04 -7.72 -24.66
C GLY A 146 7.91 -8.80 -24.02
N ALA A 147 9.23 -8.67 -24.13
CA ALA A 147 10.17 -9.59 -23.46
C ALA A 147 10.02 -9.57 -21.92
N GLY A 148 9.83 -8.40 -21.32
CA GLY A 148 9.59 -8.30 -19.89
C GLY A 148 8.28 -8.93 -19.44
N ILE A 149 7.21 -8.84 -20.24
CA ILE A 149 5.95 -9.54 -20.01
C ILE A 149 6.16 -11.05 -20.05
N LEU A 150 6.92 -11.57 -21.04
CA LEU A 150 7.24 -12.99 -21.13
C LEU A 150 7.97 -13.49 -19.87
N LEU A 151 8.87 -12.69 -19.29
CA LEU A 151 9.56 -13.03 -18.03
C LEU A 151 8.62 -13.05 -16.81
N PHE A 152 7.45 -12.44 -16.88
CA PHE A 152 6.43 -12.50 -15.84
C PHE A 152 5.46 -13.69 -15.99
N LEU A 153 5.35 -14.29 -17.17
CA LEU A 153 4.39 -15.39 -17.44
C LEU A 153 4.47 -16.56 -16.43
N PRO A 154 5.65 -16.98 -15.91
CA PRO A 154 5.71 -18.05 -14.91
C PRO A 154 4.92 -17.77 -13.64
N TRP A 155 4.60 -16.50 -13.33
CA TRP A 155 3.80 -16.11 -12.17
C TRP A 155 2.28 -16.11 -12.43
N VAL A 156 1.85 -16.09 -13.69
CA VAL A 156 0.43 -16.01 -14.06
C VAL A 156 -0.42 -17.15 -13.45
N PRO A 157 0.04 -18.41 -13.40
CA PRO A 157 -0.73 -19.47 -12.73
C PRO A 157 -1.01 -19.13 -11.24
N VAL A 158 -0.03 -18.56 -10.52
CA VAL A 158 -0.21 -18.15 -9.12
C VAL A 158 -1.21 -16.99 -9.01
N LEU A 159 -1.10 -15.99 -9.89
CA LEU A 159 -2.04 -14.87 -9.96
C LEU A 159 -3.49 -15.35 -10.14
N LEU A 160 -3.70 -16.34 -11.01
CA LEU A 160 -5.04 -16.87 -11.30
C LEU A 160 -5.63 -17.73 -10.17
N THR A 161 -4.81 -18.21 -9.25
CA THR A 161 -5.23 -19.01 -8.09
C THR A 161 -5.38 -18.17 -6.82
N GLN A 162 -5.01 -16.89 -6.84
CA GLN A 162 -5.16 -16.02 -5.68
C GLN A 162 -6.63 -15.77 -5.36
N PRO A 163 -7.02 -15.85 -4.05
CA PRO A 163 -8.41 -15.73 -3.66
C PRO A 163 -8.92 -14.29 -3.82
N ASP A 164 -10.17 -14.15 -4.27
CA ASP A 164 -10.84 -12.84 -4.40
C ASP A 164 -10.92 -12.09 -3.06
N ALA A 165 -10.95 -12.82 -1.95
CA ALA A 165 -10.93 -12.26 -0.60
C ALA A 165 -9.71 -11.37 -0.32
N ALA A 166 -8.57 -11.63 -0.98
CA ALA A 166 -7.35 -10.83 -0.86
C ALA A 166 -7.54 -9.36 -1.31
N THR A 167 -8.53 -9.09 -2.15
CA THR A 167 -8.85 -7.76 -2.67
C THR A 167 -10.24 -7.26 -2.27
N SER A 168 -11.06 -8.07 -1.60
CA SER A 168 -12.43 -7.71 -1.24
C SER A 168 -12.55 -6.49 -0.33
N TRP A 169 -11.54 -6.21 0.47
CA TRP A 169 -11.45 -5.04 1.33
C TRP A 169 -11.27 -3.71 0.57
N MET A 170 -10.86 -3.76 -0.71
CA MET A 170 -10.68 -2.57 -1.56
C MET A 170 -11.97 -2.06 -2.20
N ARG A 171 -13.14 -2.45 -1.67
CA ARG A 171 -14.46 -2.03 -2.20
C ARG A 171 -14.74 -0.57 -1.85
N GLU A 172 -14.12 0.34 -2.57
CA GLU A 172 -14.40 1.76 -2.51
C GLU A 172 -15.32 2.14 -3.70
N PRO A 173 -16.32 3.02 -3.52
CA PRO A 173 -17.09 3.56 -4.64
C PRO A 173 -16.16 4.18 -5.68
N LEU A 174 -16.38 3.85 -6.96
CA LEU A 174 -15.53 4.31 -8.07
C LEU A 174 -15.39 5.84 -8.13
N ARG A 175 -16.48 6.56 -7.78
CA ARG A 175 -16.46 8.04 -7.70
C ARG A 175 -15.43 8.52 -6.69
N ASP A 176 -15.30 7.86 -5.56
CA ASP A 176 -14.41 8.24 -4.47
C ASP A 176 -12.94 8.00 -4.85
N SER A 177 -12.67 6.91 -5.57
CA SER A 177 -11.38 6.66 -6.19
C SER A 177 -11.04 7.72 -7.24
N ALA A 178 -12.00 8.08 -8.11
CA ALA A 178 -11.79 9.12 -9.13
C ALA A 178 -11.50 10.49 -8.51
N VAL A 179 -12.24 10.87 -7.46
CA VAL A 179 -12.02 12.12 -6.72
C VAL A 179 -10.65 12.09 -6.02
N GLY A 180 -10.27 10.95 -5.43
CA GLY A 180 -8.93 10.77 -4.86
C GLY A 180 -7.81 10.93 -5.88
N PHE A 181 -7.99 10.40 -7.10
CA PHE A 181 -7.03 10.59 -8.20
C PHE A 181 -6.88 12.07 -8.58
N LEU A 182 -7.98 12.81 -8.66
CA LEU A 182 -7.93 14.25 -8.93
C LEU A 182 -7.17 14.99 -7.82
N ALA A 183 -7.45 14.68 -6.56
CA ALA A 183 -6.73 15.26 -5.42
C ALA A 183 -5.22 14.98 -5.51
N ALA A 184 -4.84 13.73 -5.83
CA ALA A 184 -3.45 13.34 -6.00
C ALA A 184 -2.72 14.11 -7.10
N LEU A 185 -3.36 14.28 -8.25
CA LEU A 185 -2.83 15.05 -9.36
C LEU A 185 -2.68 16.54 -9.02
N GLY A 186 -3.48 17.07 -8.11
CA GLY A 186 -3.44 18.46 -7.63
C GLY A 186 -2.51 18.71 -6.44
N GLY A 187 -1.73 17.69 -6.01
CA GLY A 187 -0.78 17.82 -4.90
C GLY A 187 -1.35 17.42 -3.53
N GLY A 188 -2.59 16.93 -3.46
CA GLY A 188 -3.16 16.34 -2.25
C GLY A 188 -2.88 14.86 -2.12
N VAL A 189 -3.42 14.27 -1.06
CA VAL A 189 -3.47 12.82 -0.86
C VAL A 189 -4.74 12.46 -0.13
N ARG A 190 -5.39 11.38 -0.54
CA ARG A 190 -6.45 10.75 0.23
C ARG A 190 -5.85 9.51 0.88
N VAL A 191 -5.82 9.49 2.19
CA VAL A 191 -5.39 8.31 2.94
C VAL A 191 -6.65 7.58 3.38
N PRO A 192 -6.87 6.35 2.93
CA PRO A 192 -8.07 5.60 3.31
C PRO A 192 -8.10 5.31 4.81
N ALA A 193 -9.30 5.28 5.38
CA ALA A 193 -9.50 4.70 6.71
C ALA A 193 -9.00 3.22 6.74
N PRO A 194 -8.41 2.72 7.81
CA PRO A 194 -8.25 3.31 9.12
C PRO A 194 -6.93 4.10 9.31
N LEU A 195 -6.14 4.31 8.27
CA LEU A 195 -4.87 5.07 8.36
C LEU A 195 -5.11 6.57 8.60
N GLY A 196 -6.34 7.02 8.38
CA GLY A 196 -7.00 8.18 8.91
C GLY A 196 -6.21 9.48 9.01
N TRP A 197 -5.58 9.94 7.90
CA TRP A 197 -5.16 11.33 7.77
C TRP A 197 -5.98 12.01 6.69
N PRO A 198 -7.18 12.49 7.00
CA PRO A 198 -7.88 13.34 6.07
C PRO A 198 -7.11 14.67 6.01
N LEU A 199 -6.76 15.10 4.80
CA LEU A 199 -6.55 16.53 4.59
C LEU A 199 -7.80 17.25 5.07
N PRO A 200 -7.67 18.41 5.75
CA PRO A 200 -8.82 19.25 6.01
C PRO A 200 -9.65 19.42 4.73
N GLU A 201 -10.95 19.29 4.83
CA GLU A 201 -11.86 19.28 3.66
C GLU A 201 -11.61 20.42 2.67
N PRO A 202 -11.38 21.68 3.10
CA PRO A 202 -11.07 22.77 2.17
C PRO A 202 -9.79 22.51 1.36
N LEU A 203 -8.75 21.94 1.96
CA LEU A 203 -7.51 21.64 1.26
C LEU A 203 -7.67 20.45 0.31
N PHE A 204 -8.50 19.48 0.68
CA PHE A 204 -8.84 18.36 -0.20
C PHE A 204 -9.60 18.84 -1.44
N LEU A 205 -10.62 19.70 -1.27
CA LEU A 205 -11.36 20.30 -2.38
C LEU A 205 -10.47 21.18 -3.27
N LEU A 206 -9.56 21.94 -2.68
CA LEU A 206 -8.59 22.74 -3.42
C LEU A 206 -7.65 21.84 -4.24
N ALA A 207 -7.20 20.72 -3.68
CA ALA A 207 -6.40 19.73 -4.40
C ALA A 207 -7.16 19.12 -5.58
N CYS A 208 -8.44 18.78 -5.39
CA CYS A 208 -9.29 18.29 -6.48
C CYS A 208 -9.44 19.33 -7.58
N ALA A 209 -9.74 20.58 -7.23
CA ALA A 209 -9.86 21.67 -8.19
C ALA A 209 -8.55 21.92 -8.97
N ALA A 210 -7.41 21.90 -8.27
CA ALA A 210 -6.09 22.01 -8.90
C ALA A 210 -5.81 20.82 -9.83
N GLY A 211 -6.17 19.60 -9.43
CA GLY A 211 -6.02 18.41 -10.27
C GLY A 211 -6.88 18.47 -11.54
N ILE A 212 -8.12 18.90 -11.43
CA ILE A 212 -9.00 19.14 -12.58
C ILE A 212 -8.39 20.19 -13.51
N ALA A 213 -7.98 21.32 -12.97
CA ALA A 213 -7.39 22.42 -13.75
C ALA A 213 -6.12 22.00 -14.48
N LEU A 214 -5.23 21.25 -13.80
CA LEU A 214 -4.00 20.71 -14.39
C LEU A 214 -4.28 19.67 -15.47
N LEU A 215 -5.21 18.75 -15.22
CA LEU A 215 -5.60 17.73 -16.19
C LEU A 215 -6.26 18.37 -17.42
N ALA A 216 -7.20 19.30 -17.23
CA ALA A 216 -7.84 20.05 -18.29
C ALA A 216 -6.81 20.88 -19.10
N SER A 217 -5.88 21.55 -18.42
CA SER A 217 -4.82 22.31 -19.09
C SER A 217 -3.94 21.41 -19.96
N LEU A 218 -3.56 20.21 -19.48
CA LEU A 218 -2.79 19.27 -20.27
C LEU A 218 -3.59 18.63 -21.40
N LEU A 219 -4.93 18.54 -21.28
CA LEU A 219 -5.82 18.05 -22.34
C LEU A 219 -5.98 19.11 -23.45
N LEU A 220 -6.20 20.37 -23.07
CA LEU A 220 -6.44 21.48 -24.01
C LEU A 220 -5.17 21.98 -24.69
N LEU A 221 -4.06 22.01 -23.95
CA LEU A 221 -2.77 22.38 -24.51
C LEU A 221 -2.23 21.25 -25.39
N ARG A 222 -1.81 21.57 -26.60
CA ARG A 222 -1.12 20.63 -27.48
C ARG A 222 0.38 20.68 -27.16
N PRO A 223 0.91 19.71 -26.38
CA PRO A 223 2.33 19.72 -26.05
C PRO A 223 3.17 19.71 -27.32
N ALA A 224 4.09 20.67 -27.43
CA ALA A 224 4.99 20.76 -28.59
C ALA A 224 5.94 19.56 -28.67
N GLN A 225 6.39 19.09 -27.50
CA GLN A 225 7.38 18.02 -27.43
C GLN A 225 6.77 16.62 -27.49
N PRO A 226 7.28 15.72 -28.36
CA PRO A 226 6.79 14.34 -28.47
C PRO A 226 6.83 13.55 -27.16
N GLN A 227 7.85 13.79 -26.30
CA GLN A 227 8.00 13.14 -25.00
C GLN A 227 6.88 13.55 -24.04
N THR A 228 6.50 14.82 -24.01
CA THR A 228 5.39 15.33 -23.17
C THR A 228 4.06 14.76 -23.64
N ARG A 229 3.85 14.62 -24.96
CA ARG A 229 2.65 13.96 -25.53
C ARG A 229 2.58 12.49 -25.12
N ALA A 230 3.68 11.75 -25.22
CA ALA A 230 3.74 10.35 -24.83
C ALA A 230 3.47 10.17 -23.33
N GLY A 231 4.10 10.97 -22.48
CA GLY A 231 3.89 10.93 -21.03
C GLY A 231 2.44 11.24 -20.64
N ARG A 232 1.80 12.23 -21.28
CA ARG A 232 0.38 12.50 -21.11
C ARG A 232 -0.49 11.30 -21.43
N ALA A 233 -0.26 10.68 -22.60
CA ALA A 233 -1.01 9.50 -23.01
C ALA A 233 -0.83 8.34 -22.02
N VAL A 234 0.40 8.12 -21.52
CA VAL A 234 0.69 7.09 -20.53
C VAL A 234 -0.11 7.33 -19.24
N VAL A 235 -0.09 8.54 -18.68
CA VAL A 235 -0.85 8.84 -17.45
C VAL A 235 -2.36 8.62 -17.66
N GLN A 236 -2.91 9.12 -18.77
CA GLN A 236 -4.34 9.01 -19.08
C GLN A 236 -4.76 7.55 -19.27
N LEU A 237 -4.01 6.78 -20.06
CA LEU A 237 -4.29 5.37 -20.30
C LEU A 237 -4.16 4.55 -19.02
N THR A 238 -3.18 4.84 -18.17
CA THR A 238 -2.97 4.11 -16.92
C THR A 238 -4.10 4.36 -15.93
N LEU A 239 -4.41 5.63 -15.64
CA LEU A 239 -5.50 5.97 -14.72
C LEU A 239 -6.87 5.57 -15.29
N GLY A 240 -7.11 5.83 -16.58
CA GLY A 240 -8.33 5.40 -17.26
C GLY A 240 -8.49 3.87 -17.26
N GLY A 241 -7.41 3.12 -17.48
CA GLY A 241 -7.41 1.66 -17.42
C GLY A 241 -7.71 1.14 -16.01
N ILE A 242 -7.14 1.73 -14.97
CA ILE A 242 -7.45 1.37 -13.57
C ILE A 242 -8.93 1.63 -13.26
N LEU A 243 -9.45 2.81 -13.61
CA LEU A 243 -10.87 3.14 -13.40
C LEU A 243 -11.80 2.22 -14.22
N ALA A 244 -11.47 1.96 -15.48
CA ALA A 244 -12.23 1.06 -16.33
C ALA A 244 -12.25 -0.37 -15.78
N ALA A 245 -11.10 -0.92 -15.37
CA ALA A 245 -11.03 -2.24 -14.76
C ALA A 245 -11.85 -2.33 -13.46
N SER A 246 -11.99 -1.23 -12.74
CA SER A 246 -12.74 -1.15 -11.49
C SER A 246 -14.25 -1.21 -11.68
N LEU A 247 -14.76 -1.15 -12.92
CA LEU A 247 -16.16 -1.44 -13.23
C LEU A 247 -16.50 -2.94 -13.08
N TRP A 248 -15.49 -3.82 -13.17
CA TRP A 248 -15.67 -5.27 -13.03
C TRP A 248 -15.09 -5.83 -11.74
N ARG A 249 -13.92 -5.33 -11.33
CA ARG A 249 -13.24 -5.75 -10.10
C ARG A 249 -12.71 -4.52 -9.37
N PRO A 250 -12.77 -4.48 -8.02
CA PRO A 250 -12.23 -3.36 -7.26
C PRO A 250 -10.69 -3.33 -7.38
N VAL A 251 -10.18 -2.48 -8.27
CA VAL A 251 -8.74 -2.26 -8.52
C VAL A 251 -8.32 -0.86 -8.13
N ALA A 252 -9.18 0.13 -8.41
CA ALA A 252 -8.96 1.51 -8.01
C ALA A 252 -9.15 1.64 -6.50
N PHE A 253 -8.15 2.21 -5.85
CA PHE A 253 -8.19 2.53 -4.44
C PHE A 253 -7.45 3.85 -4.23
N ALA A 254 -8.21 4.88 -3.88
CA ALA A 254 -7.66 6.23 -3.71
C ALA A 254 -6.56 6.23 -2.64
N GLY A 255 -5.49 6.95 -2.92
CA GLY A 255 -4.33 6.99 -2.05
C GLY A 255 -3.29 5.89 -2.28
N ARG A 256 -3.54 4.96 -3.21
CA ARG A 256 -2.56 3.88 -3.54
C ARG A 256 -2.38 3.67 -5.04
N SER A 257 -3.48 3.56 -5.77
CA SER A 257 -3.43 3.18 -7.19
C SER A 257 -2.75 4.23 -8.06
N GLU A 258 -2.81 5.50 -7.66
CA GLU A 258 -2.19 6.63 -8.34
C GLU A 258 -0.67 6.63 -8.25
N MET A 259 -0.11 5.97 -7.24
CA MET A 259 1.32 6.01 -6.97
C MET A 259 2.18 5.62 -8.17
N ILE A 260 1.67 4.72 -9.01
CA ILE A 260 2.39 4.25 -10.19
C ILE A 260 2.60 5.34 -11.25
N VAL A 261 1.74 6.37 -11.29
CA VAL A 261 1.83 7.46 -12.27
C VAL A 261 2.33 8.77 -11.66
N ILE A 262 2.31 8.95 -10.35
CA ILE A 262 2.69 10.21 -9.70
C ILE A 262 4.07 10.73 -10.17
N PRO A 263 5.16 9.93 -10.20
CA PRO A 263 6.45 10.47 -10.67
C PRO A 263 6.42 10.92 -12.13
N ILE A 264 5.68 10.21 -13.00
CA ILE A 264 5.51 10.57 -14.41
C ILE A 264 4.72 11.86 -14.52
N TRP A 265 3.66 12.03 -13.71
CA TRP A 265 2.87 13.23 -13.63
C TRP A 265 3.71 14.44 -13.20
N LEU A 266 4.50 14.32 -12.13
CA LEU A 266 5.39 15.39 -11.67
C LEU A 266 6.44 15.76 -12.74
N TRP A 267 6.95 14.76 -13.46
CA TRP A 267 7.86 14.95 -14.59
C TRP A 267 7.17 15.73 -15.74
N LEU A 268 5.93 15.39 -16.06
CA LEU A 268 5.11 16.11 -17.06
C LEU A 268 4.92 17.57 -16.69
N LEU A 269 4.49 17.84 -15.46
CA LEU A 269 4.28 19.20 -14.97
C LEU A 269 5.58 20.01 -15.01
N ALA A 270 6.70 19.39 -14.65
CA ALA A 270 8.01 20.03 -14.69
C ALA A 270 8.41 20.46 -16.11
N ARG A 271 8.13 19.63 -17.11
CA ARG A 271 8.43 19.94 -18.52
C ARG A 271 7.42 20.94 -19.10
N ALA A 272 6.14 20.68 -18.94
CA ALA A 272 5.08 21.53 -19.51
C ALA A 272 5.12 22.96 -18.97
N GLY A 273 5.69 23.19 -17.80
CA GLY A 273 5.91 24.53 -17.26
C GLY A 273 6.89 25.40 -18.09
N ASP A 274 7.67 24.84 -19.02
CA ASP A 274 8.45 25.62 -19.98
C ASP A 274 7.62 26.02 -21.21
N GLU A 275 6.59 25.25 -21.53
CA GLU A 275 5.71 25.51 -22.68
C GLU A 275 4.60 26.53 -22.36
N SER A 276 4.24 26.68 -21.07
CA SER A 276 3.12 27.58 -20.67
C SER A 276 3.37 28.19 -19.29
N ARG A 277 3.21 29.54 -19.21
CA ARG A 277 3.23 30.29 -17.94
C ARG A 277 2.13 29.81 -16.99
N ALA A 278 0.93 29.53 -17.53
CA ALA A 278 -0.20 29.04 -16.72
C ALA A 278 0.11 27.69 -16.08
N LEU A 279 0.66 26.72 -16.85
CA LEU A 279 1.09 25.42 -16.30
C LEU A 279 2.23 25.56 -15.28
N ARG A 280 3.12 26.50 -15.46
CA ARG A 280 4.18 26.80 -14.51
C ARG A 280 3.63 27.30 -13.17
N LEU A 281 2.67 28.22 -13.22
CA LEU A 281 2.00 28.73 -12.02
C LEU A 281 1.16 27.63 -11.34
N ALA A 282 0.43 26.83 -12.12
CA ALA A 282 -0.37 25.73 -11.60
C ALA A 282 0.50 24.64 -10.97
N ALA A 283 1.65 24.32 -11.57
CA ALA A 283 2.63 23.41 -10.98
C ALA A 283 3.23 23.96 -9.67
N GLY A 284 3.48 25.28 -9.62
CA GLY A 284 3.90 25.95 -8.39
C GLY A 284 2.83 25.90 -7.30
N ALA A 285 1.57 26.12 -7.65
CA ALA A 285 0.45 25.99 -6.72
C ALA A 285 0.27 24.56 -6.20
N ALA A 286 0.36 23.56 -7.08
CA ALA A 286 0.35 22.15 -6.68
C ALA A 286 1.51 21.78 -5.75
N ALA A 287 2.72 22.31 -6.01
CA ALA A 287 3.86 22.11 -5.12
C ALA A 287 3.64 22.76 -3.75
N ALA A 288 3.10 23.99 -3.71
CA ALA A 288 2.80 24.67 -2.46
C ALA A 288 1.72 23.90 -1.65
N LEU A 289 0.65 23.47 -2.32
CA LEU A 289 -0.41 22.67 -1.70
C LEU A 289 0.14 21.32 -1.19
N GLY A 290 0.97 20.65 -2.00
CA GLY A 290 1.63 19.42 -1.61
C GLY A 290 2.56 19.61 -0.40
N ALA A 291 3.30 20.72 -0.33
CA ALA A 291 4.13 21.05 0.83
C ALA A 291 3.28 21.25 2.09
N VAL A 292 2.17 21.99 2.00
CA VAL A 292 1.23 22.14 3.12
C VAL A 292 0.67 20.79 3.55
N ALA A 293 0.20 19.97 2.61
CA ALA A 293 -0.30 18.62 2.88
C ALA A 293 0.76 17.74 3.55
N SER A 294 2.01 17.79 3.07
CA SER A 294 3.13 17.05 3.64
C SER A 294 3.47 17.50 5.07
N LEU A 295 3.48 18.81 5.33
CA LEU A 295 3.71 19.35 6.66
C LEU A 295 2.60 18.94 7.64
N LEU A 296 1.33 18.97 7.19
CA LEU A 296 0.21 18.49 8.00
C LEU A 296 0.33 16.98 8.30
N LEU A 297 0.74 16.15 7.32
CA LEU A 297 1.02 14.73 7.53
C LEU A 297 2.12 14.51 8.57
N LEU A 298 3.18 15.30 8.52
CA LEU A 298 4.30 15.19 9.47
C LEU A 298 3.94 15.72 10.87
N ALA A 299 3.13 16.77 10.94
CA ALA A 299 2.70 17.37 12.21
C ALA A 299 1.55 16.61 12.86
N SER A 300 0.75 15.87 12.10
CA SER A 300 -0.36 15.09 12.64
C SER A 300 0.17 13.91 13.45
N PRO A 301 -0.29 13.75 14.70
CA PRO A 301 0.02 12.54 15.44
C PRO A 301 -0.44 11.34 14.61
N ARG A 302 0.46 10.39 14.37
CA ARG A 302 0.06 9.15 13.72
C ARG A 302 -1.05 8.54 14.56
N PRO A 303 -2.22 8.23 13.97
CA PRO A 303 -3.24 7.52 14.71
C PRO A 303 -2.59 6.25 15.24
N THR A 304 -2.57 6.10 16.55
CA THR A 304 -2.16 4.84 17.18
C THR A 304 -3.08 3.78 16.60
N ARG A 305 -2.51 2.86 15.84
CA ARG A 305 -3.32 1.77 15.30
C ARG A 305 -3.98 1.06 16.46
N PRO A 306 -5.30 0.86 16.44
CA PRO A 306 -6.01 0.15 17.50
C PRO A 306 -5.35 -1.19 17.83
N ASP A 307 -4.87 -1.91 16.79
CA ASP A 307 -4.16 -3.17 16.90
C ASP A 307 -2.88 -3.06 17.76
N ALA A 308 -2.02 -2.08 17.49
CA ALA A 308 -0.79 -1.89 18.26
C ALA A 308 -1.08 -1.54 19.74
N SER A 309 -2.06 -0.67 19.99
CA SER A 309 -2.46 -0.28 21.35
C SER A 309 -3.10 -1.44 22.11
N LEU A 310 -3.95 -2.25 21.45
CA LEU A 310 -4.57 -3.41 22.06
C LEU A 310 -3.55 -4.50 22.37
N VAL A 311 -2.63 -4.77 21.44
CA VAL A 311 -1.53 -5.74 21.68
C VAL A 311 -0.63 -5.28 22.81
N ALA A 312 -0.23 -3.98 22.85
CA ALA A 312 0.57 -3.43 23.95
C ALA A 312 -0.16 -3.54 25.29
N ARG A 313 -1.48 -3.32 25.31
CA ARG A 313 -2.28 -3.49 26.52
C ARG A 313 -2.37 -4.94 26.94
N ALA A 314 -2.57 -5.87 26.00
CA ALA A 314 -2.53 -7.30 26.30
C ALA A 314 -1.17 -7.75 26.85
N GLN A 315 -0.06 -7.22 26.31
CA GLN A 315 1.29 -7.48 26.82
C GLN A 315 1.49 -7.02 28.26
N SER A 316 0.90 -5.88 28.64
CA SER A 316 1.03 -5.34 30.00
C SER A 316 0.17 -6.06 31.04
N GLU A 317 -0.91 -6.70 30.63
CA GLU A 317 -1.91 -7.34 31.53
C GLU A 317 -1.79 -8.86 31.57
N ALA A 318 -1.47 -9.52 30.44
CA ALA A 318 -1.37 -10.97 30.36
C ALA A 318 -0.03 -11.46 30.94
N ARG A 319 -0.10 -12.56 31.71
CA ARG A 319 1.05 -13.17 32.37
C ARG A 319 1.35 -14.53 31.76
N ASN A 320 2.51 -15.09 32.16
CA ASN A 320 2.86 -16.45 31.78
C ASN A 320 1.77 -17.43 32.26
N GLY A 321 1.29 -18.24 31.32
CA GLY A 321 0.21 -19.21 31.52
C GLY A 321 -1.19 -18.67 31.26
N ASP A 322 -1.41 -17.35 31.11
CA ASP A 322 -2.66 -16.82 30.56
C ASP A 322 -2.77 -17.17 29.08
N VAL A 323 -3.98 -17.04 28.51
CA VAL A 323 -4.27 -17.31 27.09
C VAL A 323 -4.76 -16.06 26.42
N VAL A 324 -4.18 -15.73 25.27
CA VAL A 324 -4.64 -14.65 24.40
C VAL A 324 -5.27 -15.27 23.15
N ILE A 325 -6.53 -14.99 22.92
CA ILE A 325 -7.23 -15.30 21.67
C ILE A 325 -7.17 -14.06 20.81
N ALA A 326 -6.68 -14.19 19.58
CA ALA A 326 -6.64 -13.06 18.64
C ALA A 326 -7.38 -13.38 17.36
N THR A 327 -8.20 -12.41 16.89
CA THR A 327 -9.01 -12.54 15.68
C THR A 327 -8.43 -11.71 14.54
N ALA A 328 -8.65 -12.14 13.31
CA ALA A 328 -8.41 -11.36 12.09
C ALA A 328 -7.06 -10.61 12.08
N ASN A 329 -7.12 -9.32 11.86
CA ASN A 329 -5.97 -8.43 11.75
C ASN A 329 -5.14 -8.31 13.06
N LEU A 330 -5.70 -8.72 14.20
CA LEU A 330 -5.04 -8.67 15.50
C LEU A 330 -4.13 -9.88 15.75
N TYR A 331 -4.32 -10.98 15.02
CA TYR A 331 -3.52 -12.19 15.22
C TYR A 331 -2.03 -12.00 14.87
N LEU A 332 -1.72 -11.48 13.69
CA LEU A 332 -0.32 -11.33 13.25
C LEU A 332 0.51 -10.39 14.15
N PRO A 333 0.04 -9.19 14.53
CA PRO A 333 0.77 -8.33 15.47
C PRO A 333 0.91 -8.97 16.85
N THR A 334 -0.07 -9.75 17.33
CA THR A 334 0.01 -10.48 18.60
C THR A 334 1.02 -11.63 18.51
N ARG A 335 1.01 -12.38 17.42
CA ARG A 335 2.01 -13.43 17.15
C ARG A 335 3.42 -12.86 17.11
N LEU A 336 3.62 -11.74 16.39
CA LEU A 336 4.93 -11.07 16.35
C LEU A 336 5.39 -10.63 17.75
N ALA A 337 4.47 -10.13 18.57
CA ALA A 337 4.77 -9.76 19.96
C ALA A 337 5.21 -10.96 20.78
N ARG A 338 4.55 -12.12 20.62
CA ARG A 338 4.93 -13.38 21.28
C ARG A 338 6.28 -13.90 20.79
N ASP A 339 6.47 -13.97 19.47
CA ASP A 339 7.70 -14.51 18.86
C ASP A 339 8.94 -13.66 19.24
N ARG A 340 8.74 -12.38 19.60
CA ARG A 340 9.77 -11.48 20.14
C ARG A 340 9.90 -11.51 21.66
N GLY A 341 9.24 -12.43 22.34
CA GLY A 341 9.27 -12.54 23.80
C GLY A 341 8.62 -11.39 24.55
N ARG A 342 7.80 -10.57 23.87
CA ARG A 342 7.09 -9.43 24.49
C ARG A 342 5.72 -9.83 25.04
N LEU A 343 5.22 -11.00 24.70
CA LEU A 343 3.99 -11.60 25.19
C LEU A 343 4.31 -13.03 25.66
N GLU A 344 4.21 -13.25 26.94
CA GLU A 344 4.52 -14.57 27.55
C GLU A 344 3.32 -15.52 27.60
N ALA A 345 2.11 -14.99 27.33
CA ALA A 345 0.87 -15.76 27.31
C ALA A 345 0.80 -16.70 26.10
N GLY A 346 0.04 -17.81 26.24
CA GLY A 346 -0.34 -18.66 25.13
C GLY A 346 -1.15 -17.88 24.10
N LEU A 347 -1.00 -18.17 22.80
CA LEU A 347 -1.73 -17.51 21.73
C LEU A 347 -2.56 -18.50 20.93
N LEU A 348 -3.86 -18.24 20.85
CA LEU A 348 -4.82 -18.97 20.03
C LEU A 348 -5.36 -18.09 18.91
N ALA A 349 -5.52 -18.65 17.73
CA ALA A 349 -6.10 -18.00 16.58
C ALA A 349 -7.61 -18.25 16.48
N LEU A 350 -8.36 -17.26 16.09
CA LEU A 350 -9.78 -17.41 15.75
C LEU A 350 -10.13 -16.66 14.46
N PRO A 351 -10.48 -17.38 13.38
CA PRO A 351 -10.53 -18.83 13.25
C PRO A 351 -9.16 -19.51 13.37
N ALA A 352 -9.17 -20.81 13.58
CA ALA A 352 -7.96 -21.58 13.86
C ALA A 352 -6.97 -21.63 12.70
N ASP A 353 -7.43 -21.58 11.46
CA ASP A 353 -6.62 -21.58 10.24
C ASP A 353 -5.73 -20.36 10.11
N LEU A 354 -6.02 -19.25 10.83
CA LEU A 354 -5.11 -18.11 10.93
C LEU A 354 -3.72 -18.47 11.45
N ALA A 355 -3.62 -19.50 12.30
CA ALA A 355 -2.34 -19.95 12.84
C ALA A 355 -1.41 -20.45 11.72
N ASP A 356 -1.97 -21.12 10.73
CA ASP A 356 -1.28 -21.70 9.58
C ASP A 356 -1.42 -20.84 8.31
N HIS A 357 -2.28 -19.81 8.36
CA HIS A 357 -2.56 -18.95 7.23
C HIS A 357 -1.37 -18.02 6.98
N PRO A 358 -0.82 -18.06 5.76
CA PRO A 358 0.34 -17.23 5.43
C PRO A 358 0.01 -15.77 5.17
N GLY A 359 -1.28 -15.40 5.07
CA GLY A 359 -1.77 -14.04 4.77
C GLY A 359 -2.39 -13.35 5.99
N TRP A 360 -2.74 -12.08 5.80
CA TRP A 360 -3.29 -11.20 6.86
C TRP A 360 -4.82 -11.02 6.79
N PHE A 361 -5.45 -11.53 5.75
CA PHE A 361 -6.91 -11.40 5.54
C PHE A 361 -7.62 -12.70 5.83
N LEU A 362 -8.86 -12.60 6.25
CA LEU A 362 -9.76 -13.73 6.45
C LEU A 362 -10.64 -13.92 5.22
N ALA A 363 -10.62 -15.13 4.69
CA ALA A 363 -11.54 -15.50 3.62
C ALA A 363 -12.98 -15.68 4.13
N GLN A 364 -13.13 -16.14 5.38
CA GLN A 364 -14.43 -16.47 5.98
C GLN A 364 -14.45 -16.13 7.47
N PRO A 365 -15.63 -15.77 8.03
CA PRO A 365 -15.81 -15.66 9.47
C PRO A 365 -15.60 -17.02 10.14
N PRO A 366 -15.34 -17.05 11.48
CA PRO A 366 -15.22 -18.29 12.22
C PRO A 366 -16.44 -19.18 12.05
N SER A 367 -16.21 -20.47 11.79
CA SER A 367 -17.24 -21.51 11.66
C SER A 367 -17.64 -22.06 13.04
N GLU A 368 -18.70 -22.85 13.12
CA GLU A 368 -19.08 -23.52 14.36
C GLU A 368 -17.98 -24.49 14.82
N THR A 369 -17.30 -25.15 13.88
CA THR A 369 -16.14 -26.01 14.17
C THR A 369 -14.98 -25.25 14.82
N ASP A 370 -14.74 -23.99 14.43
CA ASP A 370 -13.73 -23.13 15.08
C ASP A 370 -14.11 -22.82 16.52
N TYR A 371 -15.40 -22.58 16.81
CA TYR A 371 -15.87 -22.35 18.17
C TYR A 371 -15.80 -23.61 19.03
N GLU A 372 -16.13 -24.80 18.49
CA GLU A 372 -16.01 -26.09 19.19
C GLU A 372 -14.53 -26.40 19.51
N ARG A 373 -13.65 -26.16 18.54
CA ARG A 373 -12.20 -26.32 18.75
C ARG A 373 -11.70 -25.37 19.84
N LEU A 374 -12.07 -24.08 19.75
CA LEU A 374 -11.71 -23.08 20.75
C LEU A 374 -12.23 -23.48 22.15
N ALA A 375 -13.46 -23.95 22.24
CA ALA A 375 -14.04 -24.45 23.50
C ALA A 375 -13.22 -25.63 24.07
N GLY A 376 -12.83 -26.57 23.20
CA GLY A 376 -11.99 -27.72 23.58
C GLY A 376 -10.57 -27.30 24.02
N GLU A 377 -9.96 -26.33 23.36
CA GLU A 377 -8.67 -25.77 23.74
C GLU A 377 -8.77 -25.04 25.09
N LEU A 378 -9.78 -24.19 25.26
CA LEU A 378 -10.03 -23.49 26.52
C LEU A 378 -10.36 -24.43 27.68
N ALA A 379 -11.02 -25.56 27.43
CA ALA A 379 -11.32 -26.55 28.47
C ALA A 379 -10.06 -27.30 28.98
N ARG A 380 -9.02 -27.39 28.14
CA ARG A 380 -7.72 -27.98 28.52
C ARG A 380 -6.85 -27.03 29.34
N GLU A 381 -7.10 -25.73 29.21
CA GLU A 381 -6.39 -24.70 29.96
C GLU A 381 -6.81 -24.73 31.43
N ARG A 382 -5.85 -24.43 32.31
CA ARG A 382 -6.11 -24.39 33.76
C ARG A 382 -7.21 -23.37 34.07
N PRO A 383 -8.15 -23.73 34.95
CA PRO A 383 -9.30 -22.89 35.25
C PRO A 383 -8.94 -21.55 35.94
N ASP A 384 -7.79 -21.45 36.58
CA ASP A 384 -7.26 -20.27 37.28
C ASP A 384 -6.61 -19.23 36.34
N ARG A 385 -6.49 -19.54 35.04
CA ARG A 385 -5.85 -18.67 34.07
C ARG A 385 -6.85 -17.69 33.43
N ASN A 386 -6.38 -16.47 33.21
CA ASN A 386 -7.17 -15.46 32.51
C ASN A 386 -7.17 -15.75 31.01
N VAL A 387 -8.29 -15.43 30.38
CA VAL A 387 -8.43 -15.48 28.93
C VAL A 387 -8.65 -14.06 28.42
N PHE A 388 -7.69 -13.58 27.63
CA PHE A 388 -7.78 -12.29 26.94
C PHE A 388 -8.30 -12.53 25.53
N LEU A 389 -9.19 -11.66 25.06
CA LEU A 389 -9.69 -11.69 23.69
C LEU A 389 -9.36 -10.36 23.01
N LEU A 390 -8.49 -10.41 22.02
CA LEU A 390 -8.23 -9.35 21.06
C LEU A 390 -9.17 -9.54 19.88
N LEU A 391 -10.22 -8.74 19.83
CA LEU A 391 -11.33 -8.91 18.93
C LEU A 391 -11.46 -7.75 17.96
N ASP A 392 -11.46 -8.02 16.66
CA ASP A 392 -12.06 -7.16 15.66
C ASP A 392 -13.60 -7.21 15.83
N THR A 393 -14.25 -6.06 15.97
CA THR A 393 -15.70 -5.99 16.26
C THR A 393 -16.57 -6.64 15.19
N ALA A 394 -16.07 -6.74 13.96
CA ALA A 394 -16.76 -7.46 12.88
C ALA A 394 -16.89 -8.98 13.15
N PHE A 395 -16.06 -9.53 14.06
CA PHE A 395 -16.07 -10.95 14.44
C PHE A 395 -16.76 -11.23 15.77
N TRP A 396 -17.40 -10.22 16.36
CA TRP A 396 -18.19 -10.43 17.58
C TRP A 396 -19.44 -11.26 17.29
N THR A 397 -19.57 -12.39 17.99
CA THR A 397 -20.75 -13.26 17.88
C THR A 397 -21.30 -13.59 19.26
N PRO A 398 -22.62 -13.89 19.38
CA PRO A 398 -23.21 -14.38 20.63
C PRO A 398 -22.51 -15.64 21.14
N ARG A 399 -22.06 -16.51 20.24
CA ARG A 399 -21.36 -17.76 20.59
C ARG A 399 -20.03 -17.48 21.30
N LEU A 400 -19.25 -16.53 20.82
CA LEU A 400 -17.99 -16.12 21.44
C LEU A 400 -18.24 -15.51 22.82
N ALA A 401 -19.27 -14.70 22.95
CA ALA A 401 -19.69 -14.16 24.25
C ALA A 401 -20.02 -15.26 25.26
N GLN A 402 -20.78 -16.28 24.84
CA GLN A 402 -21.14 -17.43 25.68
C GLN A 402 -19.88 -18.21 26.12
N LEU A 403 -18.94 -18.48 25.21
CA LEU A 403 -17.71 -19.20 25.52
C LEU A 403 -16.87 -18.47 26.58
N LEU A 404 -16.77 -17.15 26.49
CA LEU A 404 -16.05 -16.36 27.50
C LEU A 404 -16.81 -16.31 28.83
N ALA A 405 -18.13 -16.09 28.79
CA ALA A 405 -18.97 -16.01 29.98
C ALA A 405 -18.99 -17.34 30.78
N ALA A 406 -18.90 -18.49 30.08
CA ALA A 406 -18.82 -19.80 30.72
C ALA A 406 -17.54 -19.96 31.59
N ARG A 407 -16.50 -19.20 31.37
CA ARG A 407 -15.27 -19.23 32.18
C ARG A 407 -15.31 -18.29 33.38
N GLY A 408 -16.07 -17.22 33.30
CA GLY A 408 -16.19 -16.23 34.37
C GLY A 408 -16.64 -14.86 33.87
N PRO A 409 -16.69 -13.86 34.74
CA PRO A 409 -17.12 -12.53 34.36
C PRO A 409 -16.18 -11.94 33.32
N VAL A 410 -16.77 -11.32 32.28
CA VAL A 410 -16.07 -10.69 31.18
C VAL A 410 -15.98 -9.18 31.42
N ARG A 411 -14.77 -8.64 31.36
CA ARG A 411 -14.49 -7.21 31.51
C ARG A 411 -13.81 -6.65 30.27
N THR A 412 -14.22 -5.48 29.85
CA THR A 412 -13.53 -4.74 28.77
C THR A 412 -12.34 -3.98 29.35
N LEU A 413 -11.14 -4.26 28.82
CA LEU A 413 -9.91 -3.57 29.22
C LEU A 413 -9.61 -2.37 28.31
N ALA A 414 -9.92 -2.47 27.02
CA ALA A 414 -9.78 -1.39 26.06
C ALA A 414 -10.82 -1.52 24.95
N ARG A 415 -11.28 -0.39 24.42
CA ARG A 415 -12.27 -0.30 23.36
C ARG A 415 -11.87 0.76 22.34
N PHE A 416 -11.91 0.37 21.07
CA PHE A 416 -11.80 1.23 19.91
C PHE A 416 -13.01 1.01 19.01
N PRO A 417 -13.31 1.89 18.05
CA PRO A 417 -14.48 1.72 17.17
C PRO A 417 -14.54 0.36 16.47
N GLU A 418 -13.39 -0.16 16.04
CA GLU A 418 -13.29 -1.38 15.23
C GLU A 418 -12.67 -2.57 15.99
N ALA A 419 -12.25 -2.38 17.24
CA ALA A 419 -11.57 -3.44 17.98
C ALA A 419 -11.74 -3.33 19.49
N LEU A 420 -11.71 -4.48 20.18
CA LEU A 420 -11.90 -4.63 21.62
C LEU A 420 -10.81 -5.50 22.22
N LEU A 421 -10.42 -5.19 23.45
CA LEU A 421 -9.70 -6.11 24.33
C LEU A 421 -10.60 -6.45 25.51
N LEU A 422 -10.97 -7.71 25.60
CA LEU A 422 -11.76 -8.26 26.69
C LEU A 422 -10.89 -9.20 27.54
N VAL A 423 -11.22 -9.33 28.81
CA VAL A 423 -10.67 -10.37 29.68
C VAL A 423 -11.79 -11.10 30.40
N SER A 424 -11.73 -12.43 30.38
CA SER A 424 -12.53 -13.28 31.24
C SER A 424 -11.63 -13.73 32.39
N THR A 425 -12.05 -13.40 33.62
CA THR A 425 -11.34 -13.75 34.85
C THR A 425 -12.25 -14.64 35.68
N ARG A 426 -11.72 -15.73 36.22
CA ARG A 426 -12.46 -16.46 37.28
C ARG A 426 -12.25 -15.76 38.62
N PRO A 427 -13.28 -15.70 39.47
CA PRO A 427 -13.07 -15.35 40.86
C PRO A 427 -12.04 -16.34 41.43
N ARG A 428 -11.01 -15.85 42.07
CA ARG A 428 -10.14 -16.68 42.90
C ARG A 428 -11.02 -17.30 43.97
N SER A 429 -11.13 -18.61 43.98
CA SER A 429 -11.59 -19.32 45.18
C SER A 429 -10.52 -19.09 46.24
N ASP A 430 -10.81 -18.17 47.15
CA ASP A 430 -10.04 -18.01 48.37
C ASP A 430 -10.01 -19.30 49.17
#